data_5cb85cc4c60fc0f1fc004c004f57798a
#
_entry.id   5cb85cc4c60fc0f1fc004c004f57798a
#
_cell.length_a   1.000
_cell.length_b   1.000
_cell.length_c   1.000
_cell.angle_alpha   90.00
_cell.angle_beta   90.00
_cell.angle_gamma   90.00
#
_symmetry.space_group_name_H-M   'P 1'
#
loop_
_entity.id
_entity.type
_entity.pdbx_description
1 polymer ?
#
loop_
_entity_poly.entity_id
_entity_poly.type
_entity_poly.pdbx_seq_one_letter_code
_entity_poly.pdbx_strand_id
1 'polypeptide(L)'
;MNWIPLNCKTHYSLQKAFCKSELLAKKCVDYNYKACGIADIGTLSGAVDFHQQCVANNIKPIIGCDFDGYILYAKNKEGWFDLIRYVSNQNLDVLKDVASKGNLICVTPDIN
;
A
#
# COMPACT_ATOMS: atom_id res chain seq x y z
N MET A 1 15.25 7.53 15.04
CA MET A 1 13.88 7.06 15.20
C MET A 1 13.41 6.39 13.94
N ASN A 2 12.77 5.23 14.09
CA ASN A 2 12.44 4.39 12.93
C ASN A 2 10.94 4.33 12.63
N TRP A 3 10.25 5.45 12.80
CA TRP A 3 8.86 5.50 12.48
C TRP A 3 8.66 5.46 10.97
N ILE A 4 7.71 4.66 10.51
CA ILE A 4 7.42 4.48 9.09
C ILE A 4 5.92 4.70 8.88
N PRO A 5 5.52 5.66 8.03
CA PRO A 5 4.11 5.84 7.71
C PRO A 5 3.66 4.69 6.79
N LEU A 6 2.59 4.00 7.18
CA LEU A 6 2.11 2.85 6.43
C LEU A 6 0.78 3.07 5.72
N ASN A 7 0.00 4.04 6.14
CA ASN A 7 -1.35 4.21 5.62
C ASN A 7 -1.55 5.56 4.95
N CYS A 8 -0.63 5.92 4.06
CA CYS A 8 -0.78 7.13 3.28
C CYS A 8 -1.72 6.88 2.10
N LYS A 9 -2.37 7.93 1.65
CA LYS A 9 -3.25 7.86 0.49
C LYS A 9 -2.67 8.73 -0.60
N THR A 10 -2.66 8.23 -1.83
CA THR A 10 -2.26 9.04 -2.97
C THR A 10 -3.48 9.77 -3.54
N HIS A 11 -3.24 10.60 -4.53
CA HIS A 11 -4.34 11.32 -5.19
C HIS A 11 -5.28 10.41 -5.98
N TYR A 12 -4.94 9.14 -6.11
CA TYR A 12 -5.81 8.14 -6.72
C TYR A 12 -6.89 7.63 -5.77
N SER A 13 -6.78 7.91 -4.47
CA SER A 13 -7.85 7.59 -3.53
C SER A 13 -8.91 8.67 -3.59
N LEU A 14 -10.09 8.32 -4.05
CA LEU A 14 -11.16 9.28 -4.28
C LEU A 14 -11.53 10.03 -3.00
N GLN A 15 -11.46 11.34 -3.04
CA GLN A 15 -11.99 12.23 -2.00
C GLN A 15 -11.36 12.09 -0.61
N LYS A 16 -10.36 11.25 -0.45
CA LYS A 16 -9.79 11.00 0.88
C LYS A 16 -8.45 11.69 1.10
N ALA A 17 -7.69 11.86 0.04
CA ALA A 17 -6.38 12.46 0.16
C ALA A 17 -5.98 13.09 -1.16
N PHE A 18 -5.05 14.02 -1.08
CA PHE A 18 -4.62 14.77 -2.26
C PHE A 18 -3.10 14.86 -2.32
N CYS A 19 -2.43 13.82 -1.87
CA CYS A 19 -0.99 13.83 -1.85
C CYS A 19 -0.46 13.08 -3.05
N LYS A 20 0.26 13.78 -3.92
CA LYS A 20 0.91 13.13 -5.05
C LYS A 20 2.06 12.27 -4.55
N SER A 21 2.32 11.17 -5.26
CA SER A 21 3.40 10.26 -4.90
C SER A 21 4.75 10.96 -4.80
N GLU A 22 5.00 11.89 -5.69
CA GLU A 22 6.23 12.68 -5.66
C GLU A 22 6.37 13.45 -4.34
N LEU A 23 5.28 14.07 -3.87
CA LEU A 23 5.29 14.82 -2.61
C LEU A 23 5.45 13.89 -1.41
N LEU A 24 4.84 12.73 -1.44
CA LEU A 24 5.02 11.75 -0.37
C LEU A 24 6.48 11.32 -0.26
N ALA A 25 7.11 11.01 -1.37
CA ALA A 25 8.51 10.60 -1.37
C ALA A 25 9.42 11.73 -0.87
N LYS A 26 9.16 12.95 -1.30
CA LYS A 26 9.95 14.11 -0.84
C LYS A 26 9.80 14.34 0.65
N LYS A 27 8.59 14.20 1.18
CA LYS A 27 8.37 14.36 2.61
C LYS A 27 9.10 13.30 3.42
N CYS A 28 9.14 12.07 2.90
CA CYS A 28 9.89 11.01 3.55
C CYS A 28 11.38 11.34 3.61
N VAL A 29 11.93 11.93 2.56
CA VAL A 29 13.32 12.37 2.57
C VAL A 29 13.50 13.48 3.60
N ASP A 30 12.61 14.48 3.62
CA ASP A 30 12.71 15.62 4.54
C ASP A 30 12.63 15.21 6.00
N TYR A 31 11.80 14.22 6.32
CA TYR A 31 11.66 13.72 7.68
C TYR A 31 12.60 12.56 7.99
N ASN A 32 13.47 12.23 7.05
CA ASN A 32 14.46 11.16 7.24
C ASN A 32 13.83 9.77 7.47
N TYR A 33 12.69 9.52 6.86
CA TYR A 33 12.08 8.20 6.86
C TYR A 33 12.76 7.33 5.80
N LYS A 34 12.94 6.06 6.10
CA LYS A 34 13.61 5.14 5.18
C LYS A 34 12.64 4.30 4.36
N ALA A 35 11.38 4.30 4.75
CA ALA A 35 10.34 3.57 4.05
C ALA A 35 9.03 4.33 4.15
N CYS A 36 8.13 4.07 3.24
CA CYS A 36 6.80 4.66 3.24
C CYS A 36 5.82 3.67 2.65
N GLY A 37 4.66 3.54 3.28
CA GLY A 37 3.60 2.67 2.80
C GLY A 37 2.40 3.46 2.34
N ILE A 38 1.78 3.04 1.24
CA ILE A 38 0.49 3.57 0.81
C ILE A 38 -0.56 2.48 0.91
N ALA A 39 -1.79 2.89 1.14
CA ALA A 39 -2.94 2.00 1.16
C ALA A 39 -4.12 2.77 0.58
N ASP A 40 -4.13 2.94 -0.75
CA ASP A 40 -5.22 3.62 -1.42
C ASP A 40 -6.50 2.81 -1.33
N ILE A 41 -7.63 3.51 -1.32
CA ILE A 41 -8.94 2.88 -1.09
C ILE A 41 -9.41 2.20 -2.37
N GLY A 42 -9.47 0.87 -2.33
CA GLY A 42 -10.03 0.06 -3.40
C GLY A 42 -9.28 0.09 -4.72
N THR A 43 -8.05 0.62 -4.75
CA THR A 43 -7.32 0.76 -6.00
C THR A 43 -5.81 0.58 -5.80
N LEU A 44 -5.14 0.13 -6.85
CA LEU A 44 -3.69 0.09 -6.93
C LEU A 44 -3.16 1.04 -8.00
N SER A 45 -4.01 1.95 -8.49
CA SER A 45 -3.64 2.83 -9.60
C SER A 45 -2.47 3.75 -9.28
N GLY A 46 -2.30 4.12 -8.02
CA GLY A 46 -1.18 4.95 -7.61
C GLY A 46 0.11 4.21 -7.28
N ALA A 47 0.07 2.89 -7.27
CA ALA A 47 1.18 2.10 -6.72
C ALA A 47 2.44 2.17 -7.59
N VAL A 48 2.29 2.11 -8.91
CA VAL A 48 3.45 2.14 -9.81
C VAL A 48 4.17 3.48 -9.72
N ASP A 49 3.43 4.57 -9.77
CA ASP A 49 4.01 5.90 -9.65
C ASP A 49 4.68 6.09 -8.29
N PHE A 50 4.00 5.68 -7.22
CA PHE A 50 4.56 5.74 -5.87
C PHE A 50 5.85 4.94 -5.76
N HIS A 51 5.85 3.72 -6.30
CA HIS A 51 7.05 2.88 -6.29
C HIS A 51 8.22 3.58 -6.99
N GLN A 52 7.98 4.15 -8.18
CA GLN A 52 9.01 4.85 -8.91
C GLN A 52 9.56 6.05 -8.14
N GLN A 53 8.69 6.81 -7.52
CA GLN A 53 9.11 7.98 -6.75
C GLN A 53 9.91 7.59 -5.51
N CYS A 54 9.51 6.54 -4.82
CA CYS A 54 10.24 6.06 -3.66
C CYS A 54 11.64 5.54 -4.04
N VAL A 55 11.73 4.75 -5.09
CA VAL A 55 13.02 4.24 -5.54
C VAL A 55 13.95 5.39 -5.94
N ALA A 56 13.42 6.39 -6.65
CA ALA A 56 14.20 7.54 -7.06
C ALA A 56 14.75 8.34 -5.87
N ASN A 57 14.11 8.26 -4.71
CA ASN A 57 14.50 8.99 -3.50
C ASN A 57 15.11 8.09 -2.43
N ASN A 58 15.45 6.86 -2.76
CA ASN A 58 16.01 5.88 -1.84
C ASN A 58 15.10 5.58 -0.64
N ILE A 59 13.80 5.60 -0.89
CA ILE A 59 12.78 5.25 0.10
C ILE A 59 12.25 3.86 -0.25
N LYS A 60 12.14 2.98 0.72
CA LYS A 60 11.56 1.65 0.48
C LYS A 60 10.05 1.77 0.34
N PRO A 61 9.47 1.40 -0.82
CA PRO A 61 8.02 1.45 -0.98
C PRO A 61 7.36 0.23 -0.35
N ILE A 62 6.26 0.46 0.35
CA ILE A 62 5.42 -0.59 0.91
C ILE A 62 4.04 -0.40 0.30
N ILE A 63 3.57 -1.38 -0.46
CA ILE A 63 2.34 -1.25 -1.24
C ILE A 63 1.22 -2.02 -0.58
N GLY A 64 0.11 -1.35 -0.36
CA GLY A 64 -1.10 -1.95 0.16
C GLY A 64 -2.34 -1.41 -0.51
N CYS A 65 -3.48 -1.96 -0.13
CA CYS A 65 -4.78 -1.48 -0.59
C CYS A 65 -5.76 -1.55 0.57
N ASP A 66 -6.53 -0.49 0.74
CA ASP A 66 -7.52 -0.36 1.80
C ASP A 66 -8.87 -0.85 1.26
N PHE A 67 -9.43 -1.87 1.89
CA PHE A 67 -10.70 -2.48 1.48
C PHE A 67 -11.87 -2.08 2.38
N ASP A 68 -11.72 -0.95 3.10
CA ASP A 68 -12.80 -0.42 3.94
C ASP A 68 -13.18 -1.40 5.07
N GLY A 69 -12.25 -1.64 5.93
CA GLY A 69 -12.42 -2.55 7.06
C GLY A 69 -11.16 -3.33 7.35
N TYR A 70 -10.32 -3.44 6.35
CA TYR A 70 -9.01 -4.04 6.50
C TYR A 70 -8.10 -3.57 5.38
N ILE A 71 -6.80 -3.66 5.60
CA ILE A 71 -5.79 -3.27 4.63
C ILE A 71 -4.88 -4.47 4.38
N LEU A 72 -4.62 -4.77 3.10
CA LEU A 72 -3.68 -5.80 2.72
C LEU A 72 -2.42 -5.16 2.16
N TYR A 73 -1.28 -5.54 2.69
CA TYR A 73 0.03 -5.08 2.22
C TYR A 73 0.78 -6.23 1.57
N ALA A 74 1.44 -5.96 0.46
CA ALA A 74 2.28 -6.94 -0.22
C ALA A 74 3.63 -7.05 0.51
N LYS A 75 4.01 -8.27 0.88
CA LYS A 75 5.29 -8.53 1.54
C LYS A 75 6.44 -8.64 0.55
N ASN A 76 6.14 -9.07 -0.67
CA ASN A 76 7.13 -9.36 -1.68
C ASN A 76 6.50 -9.24 -3.07
N LYS A 77 7.24 -9.63 -4.09
CA LYS A 77 6.76 -9.55 -5.47
C LYS A 77 5.55 -10.45 -5.71
N GLU A 78 5.55 -11.64 -5.15
CA GLU A 78 4.40 -12.54 -5.25
C GLU A 78 3.18 -11.93 -4.57
N GLY A 79 3.38 -11.26 -3.45
CA GLY A 79 2.32 -10.54 -2.77
C GLY A 79 1.73 -9.42 -3.63
N TRP A 80 2.57 -8.73 -4.39
CA TRP A 80 2.11 -7.72 -5.32
C TRP A 80 1.15 -8.32 -6.36
N PHE A 81 1.52 -9.45 -6.96
CA PHE A 81 0.64 -10.12 -7.92
C PHE A 81 -0.63 -10.64 -7.26
N ASP A 82 -0.54 -11.17 -6.05
CA ASP A 82 -1.71 -11.63 -5.31
C ASP A 82 -2.66 -10.47 -5.00
N LEU A 83 -2.11 -9.32 -4.67
CA LEU A 83 -2.90 -8.12 -4.37
C LEU A 83 -3.62 -7.63 -5.62
N ILE A 84 -2.94 -7.60 -6.76
CA ILE A 84 -3.56 -7.24 -8.04
C ILE A 84 -4.71 -8.19 -8.35
N ARG A 85 -4.51 -9.47 -8.16
CA ARG A 85 -5.53 -10.47 -8.43
C ARG A 85 -6.76 -10.25 -7.55
N TYR A 86 -6.56 -9.98 -6.27
CA TYR A 86 -7.68 -9.75 -5.36
C TYR A 86 -8.38 -8.43 -5.64
N VAL A 87 -7.66 -7.37 -5.95
CA VAL A 87 -8.28 -6.09 -6.30
C VAL A 87 -9.15 -6.24 -7.55
N SER A 88 -8.69 -7.04 -8.51
CA SER A 88 -9.43 -7.27 -9.76
C SER A 88 -10.66 -8.15 -9.57
N ASN A 89 -10.65 -9.02 -8.56
CA ASN A 89 -11.72 -9.99 -8.37
C ASN A 89 -11.93 -10.25 -6.88
N GLN A 90 -12.66 -9.35 -6.24
CA GLN A 90 -12.84 -9.35 -4.79
C GLN A 90 -13.91 -10.35 -4.37
N ASN A 91 -13.58 -11.62 -4.38
CA ASN A 91 -14.48 -12.62 -3.83
C ASN A 91 -13.75 -13.46 -2.77
N LEU A 92 -14.54 -14.19 -2.01
CA LEU A 92 -14.02 -14.92 -0.86
C LEU A 92 -13.04 -16.02 -1.27
N ASP A 93 -13.28 -16.66 -2.40
CA ASP A 93 -12.42 -17.76 -2.86
C ASP A 93 -11.03 -17.24 -3.22
N VAL A 94 -10.96 -16.11 -3.90
CA VAL A 94 -9.68 -15.48 -4.22
C VAL A 94 -8.97 -15.05 -2.94
N LEU A 95 -9.72 -14.46 -1.99
CA LEU A 95 -9.14 -14.03 -0.73
C LEU A 95 -8.55 -15.21 0.05
N LYS A 96 -9.26 -16.31 0.11
CA LYS A 96 -8.78 -17.52 0.79
C LYS A 96 -7.50 -18.04 0.14
N ASP A 97 -7.45 -18.04 -1.19
CA ASP A 97 -6.29 -18.51 -1.91
C ASP A 97 -5.07 -17.63 -1.65
N VAL A 98 -5.21 -16.32 -1.79
CA VAL A 98 -4.08 -15.42 -1.58
C VAL A 98 -3.64 -15.38 -0.12
N ALA A 99 -4.57 -15.51 0.82
CA ALA A 99 -4.24 -15.53 2.23
C ALA A 99 -3.44 -16.79 2.60
N SER A 100 -3.75 -17.92 1.97
CA SER A 100 -3.06 -19.18 2.27
C SER A 100 -1.60 -19.17 1.82
N LYS A 101 -1.24 -18.31 0.88
CA LYS A 101 0.13 -18.23 0.37
C LYS A 101 1.08 -17.49 1.30
N GLY A 102 0.56 -16.68 2.20
CA GLY A 102 1.39 -15.97 3.17
C GLY A 102 2.21 -14.83 2.61
N ASN A 103 1.87 -14.29 1.44
CA ASN A 103 2.59 -13.20 0.80
C ASN A 103 2.00 -11.83 1.08
N LEU A 104 0.91 -11.77 1.84
CA LEU A 104 0.24 -10.54 2.21
C LEU A 104 0.16 -10.40 3.73
N ILE A 105 0.20 -9.17 4.20
CA ILE A 105 -0.03 -8.85 5.60
C ILE A 105 -1.36 -8.13 5.70
N CYS A 106 -2.24 -8.62 6.57
CA CYS A 106 -3.53 -8.00 6.80
C CYS A 106 -3.50 -7.17 8.08
N VAL A 107 -3.94 -5.93 7.97
CA VAL A 107 -4.06 -5.03 9.12
C VAL A 107 -5.51 -4.63 9.27
N THR A 108 -6.06 -4.86 10.45
CA THR A 108 -7.41 -4.41 10.76
C THR A 108 -7.34 -3.23 11.72
N PRO A 109 -8.21 -2.22 11.57
CA PRO A 109 -8.04 -1.00 12.35
C PRO A 109 -8.35 -1.20 13.81
N ASP A 110 -9.48 -1.72 14.16
CA ASP A 110 -9.84 -1.88 15.54
C ASP A 110 -10.50 -3.20 15.77
N ILE A 111 -10.19 -3.78 16.90
CA ILE A 111 -10.58 -5.13 17.12
C ILE A 111 -11.40 -5.32 18.38
N ASN A 112 -11.85 -4.35 18.95
CA ASN A 112 -12.60 -4.53 20.18
C ASN A 112 -13.88 -5.29 20.01
#